data_4b47f4a73bcadef8d1c847cd99878635
#
_entry.id   4b47f4a73bcadef8d1c847cd99878635
#
_cell.length_a   1.000
_cell.length_b   1.000
_cell.length_c   1.000
_cell.angle_alpha   90.00
_cell.angle_beta   90.00
_cell.angle_gamma   90.00
#
_symmetry.space_group_name_H-M   'P 1'
#
loop_
_entity.id
_entity.type
_entity.pdbx_description
1 polymer ?
#
loop_
_entity_poly.entity_id
_entity_poly.type
_entity_poly.pdbx_seq_one_letter_code
_entity_poly.pdbx_strand_id
1 'polypeptide(L)'
;MPLFLDACALAKRYLLEHGSSRRIKEITSRFDQWGGLVVSAFIEPEIISALAKYAREHPNFSAEYLRKHRAVVDHFRKELSQPEFTIMKVDPDVVEQASDLLRRHPEYAIHAGDAVHVVTALAVREEMKPQDALVFVTADRGLEAAVKAEGLPTLNPMFQGIETLQTIPGVSRS
;
A
#
# COMPACT_ATOMS: atom_id res chain seq x y z
N MET A 1 14.87 5.74 -2.35
CA MET A 1 13.89 4.78 -2.90
C MET A 1 12.64 4.78 -2.02
N PRO A 2 11.61 5.55 -2.36
CA PRO A 2 10.37 5.51 -1.60
C PRO A 2 9.60 4.19 -1.80
N LEU A 3 8.75 3.85 -0.82
CA LEU A 3 7.86 2.71 -0.89
C LEU A 3 6.43 3.20 -1.14
N PHE A 4 5.80 2.74 -2.20
CA PHE A 4 4.37 2.97 -2.43
C PHE A 4 3.58 1.83 -1.79
N LEU A 5 2.66 2.17 -0.88
CA LEU A 5 1.87 1.19 -0.15
C LEU A 5 0.43 1.16 -0.65
N ASP A 6 -0.05 -0.02 -1.00
CA ASP A 6 -1.48 -0.24 -1.25
C ASP A 6 -2.26 -0.51 0.05
N ALA A 7 -3.58 -0.55 -0.06
CA ALA A 7 -4.46 -0.78 1.09
C ALA A 7 -4.31 -2.19 1.66
N CYS A 8 -4.10 -3.21 0.83
CA CYS A 8 -3.93 -4.59 1.26
C CYS A 8 -2.67 -4.78 2.12
N ALA A 9 -1.57 -4.13 1.74
CA ALA A 9 -0.34 -4.17 2.52
C ALA A 9 -0.46 -3.33 3.79
N LEU A 10 -0.92 -2.07 3.68
CA LEU A 10 -0.97 -1.16 4.81
C LEU A 10 -1.98 -1.60 5.87
N ALA A 11 -3.15 -2.17 5.49
CA ALA A 11 -4.13 -2.70 6.44
C ALA A 11 -3.52 -3.75 7.39
N LYS A 12 -2.57 -4.56 6.92
CA LYS A 12 -1.89 -5.58 7.74
C LYS A 12 -1.06 -4.99 8.89
N ARG A 13 -0.74 -3.71 8.85
CA ARG A 13 -0.09 -3.02 9.98
C ARG A 13 -1.03 -2.93 11.19
N TYR A 14 -2.33 -2.86 10.96
CA TYR A 14 -3.38 -2.67 11.97
C TYR A 14 -4.15 -3.95 12.28
N LEU A 15 -4.14 -4.91 11.37
CA LEU A 15 -4.76 -6.22 11.55
C LEU A 15 -3.74 -7.21 12.11
N LEU A 16 -4.15 -8.01 13.11
CA LEU A 16 -3.27 -9.03 13.71
C LEU A 16 -3.27 -10.30 12.84
N GLU A 17 -2.49 -10.27 11.77
CA GLU A 17 -2.25 -11.45 10.93
C GLU A 17 -0.82 -11.97 11.15
N HIS A 18 -0.68 -13.26 11.48
CA HIS A 18 0.62 -13.86 11.74
C HIS A 18 1.60 -13.71 10.56
N GLY A 19 2.80 -13.22 10.84
CA GLY A 19 3.90 -13.08 9.90
C GLY A 19 3.84 -11.81 9.04
N SER A 20 2.77 -11.56 8.27
CA SER A 20 2.65 -10.40 7.38
C SER A 20 2.59 -9.08 8.14
N SER A 21 1.83 -9.02 9.26
CA SER A 21 1.74 -7.83 10.12
C SER A 21 3.10 -7.45 10.71
N ARG A 22 3.92 -8.44 11.09
CA ARG A 22 5.28 -8.18 11.59
C ARG A 22 6.16 -7.60 10.50
N ARG A 23 6.15 -8.21 9.29
CA ARG A 23 6.99 -7.76 8.17
C ARG A 23 6.61 -6.34 7.73
N ILE A 24 5.33 -6.04 7.55
CA ILE A 24 4.92 -4.70 7.14
C ILE A 24 5.26 -3.64 8.21
N LYS A 25 5.12 -3.96 9.49
CA LYS A 25 5.56 -3.07 10.58
C LYS A 25 7.05 -2.82 10.53
N GLU A 26 7.86 -3.85 10.32
CA GLU A 26 9.32 -3.72 10.20
C GLU A 26 9.70 -2.87 8.98
N ILE A 27 9.11 -3.12 7.82
CA ILE A 27 9.35 -2.37 6.59
C ILE A 27 8.99 -0.89 6.77
N THR A 28 7.80 -0.61 7.29
CA THR A 28 7.31 0.77 7.43
C THR A 28 7.94 1.53 8.58
N SER A 29 8.45 0.87 9.64
CA SER A 29 9.17 1.53 10.73
C SER A 29 10.56 2.04 10.34
N ARG A 30 11.09 1.61 9.21
CA ARG A 30 12.39 2.04 8.68
C ARG A 30 12.24 2.96 7.46
N PHE A 31 11.16 3.74 7.43
CA PHE A 31 10.83 4.62 6.30
C PHE A 31 11.97 5.59 5.93
N ASP A 32 12.76 6.04 6.89
CA ASP A 32 13.92 6.88 6.71
C ASP A 32 15.00 6.24 5.83
N GLN A 33 15.18 4.92 5.94
CA GLN A 33 16.10 4.15 5.11
C GLN A 33 15.63 4.00 3.65
N TRP A 34 14.31 4.17 3.42
CA TRP A 34 13.71 4.01 2.11
C TRP A 34 13.37 5.35 1.43
N GLY A 35 13.59 6.49 2.09
CA GLY A 35 13.23 7.79 1.53
C GLY A 35 11.74 8.13 1.62
N GLY A 36 11.02 7.50 2.55
CA GLY A 36 9.62 7.77 2.86
C GLY A 36 8.63 6.73 2.36
N LEU A 37 7.39 6.92 2.79
CA LEU A 37 6.23 6.11 2.43
C LEU A 37 5.29 6.95 1.56
N VAL A 38 4.86 6.40 0.44
CA VAL A 38 3.94 7.07 -0.50
C VAL A 38 2.64 6.28 -0.56
N VAL A 39 1.54 6.99 -0.56
CA VAL A 39 0.19 6.41 -0.70
C VAL A 39 -0.68 7.30 -1.58
N SER A 40 -1.70 6.76 -2.23
CA SER A 40 -2.73 7.59 -2.85
C SER A 40 -3.70 8.13 -1.80
N ALA A 41 -4.37 9.24 -2.07
CA ALA A 41 -5.44 9.77 -1.22
C ALA A 41 -6.62 8.78 -1.03
N PHE A 42 -6.71 7.78 -1.91
CA PHE A 42 -7.73 6.73 -1.82
C PHE A 42 -7.44 5.69 -0.72
N ILE A 43 -6.22 5.71 -0.14
CA ILE A 43 -5.81 4.79 0.93
C ILE A 43 -6.70 4.89 2.18
N GLU A 44 -7.12 6.10 2.55
CA GLU A 44 -7.88 6.32 3.79
C GLU A 44 -9.24 5.62 3.76
N PRO A 45 -10.14 5.87 2.78
CA PRO A 45 -11.42 5.17 2.72
C PRO A 45 -11.27 3.66 2.58
N GLU A 46 -10.26 3.14 1.88
CA GLU A 46 -10.05 1.70 1.74
C GLU A 46 -9.60 1.05 3.05
N ILE A 47 -8.65 1.63 3.77
CA ILE A 47 -8.22 1.11 5.07
C ILE A 47 -9.38 1.13 6.07
N ILE A 48 -10.15 2.22 6.13
CA ILE A 48 -11.32 2.31 7.01
C ILE A 48 -12.34 1.23 6.65
N SER A 49 -12.58 1.00 5.35
CA SER A 49 -13.49 -0.06 4.87
C SER A 49 -12.99 -1.45 5.24
N ALA A 50 -11.69 -1.73 5.05
CA ALA A 50 -11.08 -3.01 5.40
C ALA A 50 -11.16 -3.28 6.92
N LEU A 51 -10.84 -2.28 7.74
CA LEU A 51 -10.96 -2.38 9.21
C LEU A 51 -12.41 -2.58 9.65
N ALA A 52 -13.37 -1.90 9.01
CA ALA A 52 -14.80 -2.07 9.30
C ALA A 52 -15.29 -3.47 8.91
N LYS A 53 -14.85 -4.01 7.77
CA LYS A 53 -15.14 -5.38 7.34
C LYS A 53 -14.60 -6.37 8.37
N TYR A 54 -13.32 -6.26 8.73
CA TYR A 54 -12.69 -7.12 9.72
C TYR A 54 -13.41 -7.08 11.07
N ALA A 55 -13.84 -5.89 11.51
CA ALA A 55 -14.60 -5.73 12.74
C ALA A 55 -15.95 -6.48 12.70
N ARG A 56 -16.68 -6.37 11.58
CA ARG A 56 -18.00 -7.05 11.42
C ARG A 56 -17.88 -8.57 11.36
N GLU A 57 -16.82 -9.08 10.76
CA GLU A 57 -16.58 -10.52 10.60
C GLU A 57 -15.98 -11.16 11.86
N HIS A 58 -15.61 -10.35 12.85
CA HIS A 58 -15.03 -10.88 14.08
C HIS A 58 -16.09 -11.58 14.96
N PRO A 59 -15.82 -12.80 15.47
CA PRO A 59 -16.82 -13.57 16.24
C PRO A 59 -17.32 -12.86 17.51
N ASN A 60 -16.50 -11.98 18.10
CA ASN A 60 -16.81 -11.21 19.29
C ASN A 60 -17.29 -9.79 18.97
N PHE A 61 -17.95 -9.57 17.82
CA PHE A 61 -18.47 -8.28 17.45
C PHE A 61 -19.44 -7.73 18.51
N SER A 62 -19.08 -6.63 19.16
CA SER A 62 -19.77 -6.02 20.29
C SER A 62 -19.57 -4.52 20.32
N ALA A 63 -20.28 -3.81 21.18
CA ALA A 63 -20.09 -2.37 21.39
C ALA A 63 -18.65 -2.03 21.86
N GLU A 64 -18.04 -2.90 22.67
CA GLU A 64 -16.62 -2.75 23.06
C GLU A 64 -15.71 -2.94 21.87
N TYR A 65 -15.97 -3.91 21.03
CA TYR A 65 -15.19 -4.17 19.81
C TYR A 65 -15.26 -2.99 18.86
N LEU A 66 -16.44 -2.36 18.70
CA LEU A 66 -16.61 -1.14 17.91
C LEU A 66 -15.80 0.05 18.45
N ARG A 67 -15.71 0.19 19.79
CA ARG A 67 -14.85 1.24 20.38
C ARG A 67 -13.38 0.99 20.06
N LYS A 68 -12.91 -0.26 20.17
CA LYS A 68 -11.53 -0.63 19.79
C LYS A 68 -11.27 -0.38 18.31
N HIS A 69 -12.23 -0.71 17.45
CA HIS A 69 -12.15 -0.42 16.01
C HIS A 69 -12.00 1.09 15.75
N ARG A 70 -12.81 1.94 16.37
CA ARG A 70 -12.69 3.40 16.24
C ARG A 70 -11.31 3.90 16.67
N ALA A 71 -10.80 3.42 17.79
CA ALA A 71 -9.45 3.77 18.25
C ALA A 71 -8.35 3.37 17.25
N VAL A 72 -8.50 2.23 16.55
CA VAL A 72 -7.56 1.82 15.48
C VAL A 72 -7.67 2.76 14.28
N VAL A 73 -8.88 3.17 13.87
CA VAL A 73 -9.07 4.13 12.78
C VAL A 73 -8.46 5.49 13.13
N ASP A 74 -8.68 5.98 14.36
CA ASP A 74 -8.11 7.24 14.81
C ASP A 74 -6.57 7.19 14.87
N HIS A 75 -6.02 6.06 15.30
CA HIS A 75 -4.58 5.83 15.29
C HIS A 75 -4.02 5.83 13.86
N PHE A 76 -4.66 5.14 12.93
CA PHE A 76 -4.28 5.14 11.51
C PHE A 76 -4.28 6.56 10.92
N ARG A 77 -5.35 7.34 11.14
CA ARG A 77 -5.43 8.72 10.66
C ARG A 77 -4.31 9.60 11.22
N LYS A 78 -4.00 9.41 12.49
CA LYS A 78 -2.89 10.13 13.14
C LYS A 78 -1.55 9.74 12.51
N GLU A 79 -1.30 8.46 12.24
CA GLU A 79 -0.08 8.02 11.55
C GLU A 79 -0.02 8.56 10.11
N LEU A 80 -1.13 8.52 9.37
CA LEU A 80 -1.20 9.02 8.00
C LEU A 80 -0.89 10.52 7.88
N SER A 81 -1.14 11.29 8.95
CA SER A 81 -0.81 12.73 9.01
C SER A 81 0.65 13.02 9.38
N GLN A 82 1.46 12.01 9.64
CA GLN A 82 2.87 12.20 9.98
C GLN A 82 3.73 12.45 8.72
N PRO A 83 4.88 13.14 8.86
CA PRO A 83 5.72 13.55 7.74
C PRO A 83 6.36 12.38 6.96
N GLU A 84 6.39 11.18 7.53
CA GLU A 84 6.86 9.98 6.84
C GLU A 84 5.96 9.55 5.68
N PHE A 85 4.68 9.97 5.68
CA PHE A 85 3.75 9.68 4.60
C PHE A 85 3.62 10.84 3.62
N THR A 86 3.83 10.55 2.34
CA THR A 86 3.47 11.45 1.23
C THR A 86 2.15 10.96 0.64
N ILE A 87 1.11 11.79 0.72
CA ILE A 87 -0.22 11.45 0.19
C ILE A 87 -0.38 12.08 -1.18
N MET A 88 -0.46 11.25 -2.21
CA MET A 88 -0.67 11.66 -3.59
C MET A 88 -2.15 11.91 -3.86
N LYS A 89 -2.47 13.01 -4.49
CA LYS A 89 -3.84 13.33 -4.89
C LYS A 89 -4.33 12.36 -5.95
N VAL A 90 -5.63 12.07 -5.91
CA VAL A 90 -6.35 11.33 -6.93
C VAL A 90 -7.28 12.32 -7.62
N ASP A 91 -6.92 12.72 -8.81
CA ASP A 91 -7.70 13.62 -9.66
C ASP A 91 -8.48 12.83 -10.74
N PRO A 92 -9.31 13.50 -11.59
CA PRO A 92 -10.06 12.83 -12.65
C PRO A 92 -9.17 12.08 -13.65
N ASP A 93 -7.97 12.57 -13.93
CA ASP A 93 -7.05 11.95 -14.91
C ASP A 93 -6.53 10.62 -14.36
N VAL A 94 -6.25 10.52 -13.07
CA VAL A 94 -5.90 9.26 -12.40
C VAL A 94 -7.04 8.25 -12.50
N VAL A 95 -8.30 8.69 -12.35
CA VAL A 95 -9.47 7.80 -12.46
C VAL A 95 -9.66 7.29 -13.89
N GLU A 96 -9.45 8.13 -14.90
CA GLU A 96 -9.51 7.74 -16.31
C GLU A 96 -8.42 6.71 -16.63
N GLN A 97 -7.17 6.98 -16.25
CA GLN A 97 -6.05 6.06 -16.45
C GLN A 97 -6.24 4.74 -15.68
N ALA A 98 -6.85 4.75 -14.49
CA ALA A 98 -7.19 3.53 -13.76
C ALA A 98 -8.21 2.68 -14.54
N SER A 99 -9.18 3.31 -15.20
CA SER A 99 -10.14 2.60 -16.07
C SER A 99 -9.44 1.97 -17.28
N ASP A 100 -8.45 2.66 -17.84
CA ASP A 100 -7.64 2.13 -18.95
C ASP A 100 -6.74 0.97 -18.48
N LEU A 101 -6.17 1.05 -17.30
CA LEU A 101 -5.38 -0.04 -16.69
C LEU A 101 -6.22 -1.31 -16.55
N LEU A 102 -7.43 -1.19 -15.99
CA LEU A 102 -8.36 -2.31 -15.86
C LEU A 102 -8.70 -2.96 -17.20
N ARG A 103 -8.87 -2.14 -18.23
CA ARG A 103 -9.15 -2.62 -19.59
C ARG A 103 -7.95 -3.34 -20.21
N ARG A 104 -6.71 -2.91 -19.91
CA ARG A 104 -5.49 -3.56 -20.42
C ARG A 104 -5.16 -4.89 -19.73
N HIS A 105 -5.56 -5.05 -18.47
CA HIS A 105 -5.16 -6.17 -17.62
C HIS A 105 -6.35 -6.93 -17.00
N PRO A 106 -7.34 -7.37 -17.79
CA PRO A 106 -8.50 -8.09 -17.26
C PRO A 106 -8.13 -9.44 -16.62
N GLU A 107 -6.97 -10.02 -16.98
CA GLU A 107 -6.49 -11.32 -16.51
C GLU A 107 -6.05 -11.31 -15.03
N TYR A 108 -5.72 -10.14 -14.46
CA TYR A 108 -5.23 -10.07 -13.06
C TYR A 108 -6.33 -9.88 -12.02
N ALA A 109 -7.58 -9.70 -12.45
CA ALA A 109 -8.75 -9.54 -11.60
C ALA A 109 -8.60 -8.46 -10.49
N ILE A 110 -7.88 -7.37 -10.81
CA ILE A 110 -7.70 -6.23 -9.91
C ILE A 110 -8.98 -5.38 -9.83
N HIS A 111 -9.19 -4.73 -8.70
CA HIS A 111 -10.35 -3.87 -8.47
C HIS A 111 -10.06 -2.40 -8.80
N ALA A 112 -11.10 -1.57 -8.83
CA ALA A 112 -10.98 -0.15 -9.16
C ALA A 112 -10.03 0.61 -8.22
N GLY A 113 -10.08 0.34 -6.91
CA GLY A 113 -9.16 0.93 -5.95
C GLY A 113 -7.71 0.54 -6.20
N ASP A 114 -7.47 -0.75 -6.51
CA ASP A 114 -6.14 -1.25 -6.86
C ASP A 114 -5.58 -0.51 -8.08
N ALA A 115 -6.40 -0.33 -9.12
CA ALA A 115 -6.01 0.39 -10.32
C ALA A 115 -5.65 1.85 -10.04
N VAL A 116 -6.39 2.54 -9.16
CA VAL A 116 -6.07 3.89 -8.70
C VAL A 116 -4.71 3.93 -8.01
N HIS A 117 -4.40 2.96 -7.15
CA HIS A 117 -3.09 2.87 -6.50
C HIS A 117 -1.96 2.67 -7.51
N VAL A 118 -2.14 1.76 -8.48
CA VAL A 118 -1.12 1.49 -9.51
C VAL A 118 -0.84 2.73 -10.34
N VAL A 119 -1.88 3.37 -10.88
CA VAL A 119 -1.73 4.59 -11.70
C VAL A 119 -1.07 5.72 -10.90
N THR A 120 -1.47 5.91 -9.64
CA THR A 120 -0.83 6.89 -8.77
C THR A 120 0.66 6.59 -8.58
N ALA A 121 1.02 5.31 -8.41
CA ALA A 121 2.43 4.90 -8.26
C ALA A 121 3.22 5.12 -9.56
N LEU A 122 2.61 4.86 -10.73
CA LEU A 122 3.23 5.14 -12.03
C LEU A 122 3.50 6.63 -12.22
N ALA A 123 2.54 7.49 -11.90
CA ALA A 123 2.71 8.95 -11.94
C ALA A 123 3.87 9.42 -11.03
N VAL A 124 3.95 8.89 -9.80
CA VAL A 124 5.10 9.17 -8.91
C VAL A 124 6.42 8.71 -9.54
N ARG A 125 6.44 7.52 -10.16
CA ARG A 125 7.64 6.97 -10.81
C ARG A 125 8.10 7.83 -11.98
N GLU A 126 7.19 8.40 -12.76
CA GLU A 126 7.50 9.30 -13.89
C GLU A 126 8.18 10.60 -13.43
N GLU A 127 7.82 11.12 -12.25
CA GLU A 127 8.43 12.33 -11.69
C GLU A 127 9.81 12.07 -11.05
N MET A 128 10.18 10.81 -10.82
CA MET A 128 11.45 10.42 -10.22
C MET A 128 12.58 10.40 -11.26
N LYS A 129 13.82 10.54 -10.78
CA LYS A 129 15.00 10.37 -11.63
C LYS A 129 15.09 8.92 -12.14
N PRO A 130 15.65 8.71 -13.35
CA PRO A 130 15.73 7.35 -13.93
C PRO A 130 16.48 6.32 -13.06
N GLN A 131 17.48 6.75 -12.30
CA GLN A 131 18.27 5.88 -11.42
C GLN A 131 17.57 5.56 -10.09
N ASP A 132 16.54 6.31 -9.72
CA ASP A 132 15.80 6.07 -8.47
C ASP A 132 14.77 4.97 -8.69
N ALA A 133 14.51 4.16 -7.69
CA ALA A 133 13.48 3.14 -7.73
C ALA A 133 12.28 3.54 -6.85
N LEU A 134 11.08 3.22 -7.30
CA LEU A 134 9.86 3.20 -6.49
C LEU A 134 9.45 1.74 -6.34
N VAL A 135 9.30 1.25 -5.12
CA VAL A 135 8.86 -0.14 -4.87
C VAL A 135 7.40 -0.13 -4.45
N PHE A 136 6.58 -0.87 -5.19
CA PHE A 136 5.17 -1.04 -4.86
C PHE A 136 5.00 -2.20 -3.87
N VAL A 137 4.44 -1.93 -2.70
CA VAL A 137 4.25 -2.92 -1.64
C VAL A 137 2.79 -3.33 -1.60
N THR A 138 2.52 -4.58 -1.93
CA THR A 138 1.16 -5.15 -1.92
C THR A 138 1.14 -6.55 -1.34
N ALA A 139 0.06 -6.93 -0.67
CA ALA A 139 -0.18 -8.28 -0.19
C ALA A 139 -1.08 -9.10 -1.14
N ASP A 140 -1.57 -8.49 -2.21
CA ASP A 140 -2.39 -9.13 -3.25
C ASP A 140 -1.53 -9.64 -4.39
N ARG A 141 -1.67 -10.92 -4.77
CA ARG A 141 -0.89 -11.54 -5.86
C ARG A 141 -1.33 -11.08 -7.25
N GLY A 142 -2.63 -10.84 -7.43
CA GLY A 142 -3.15 -10.34 -8.71
C GLY A 142 -2.63 -8.94 -8.97
N LEU A 143 -2.74 -8.07 -7.96
CA LEU A 143 -2.20 -6.73 -8.02
C LEU A 143 -0.68 -6.72 -8.19
N GLU A 144 0.05 -7.58 -7.48
CA GLU A 144 1.51 -7.73 -7.66
C GLU A 144 1.87 -8.06 -9.11
N ALA A 145 1.12 -8.96 -9.76
CA ALA A 145 1.35 -9.33 -11.15
C ALA A 145 1.06 -8.17 -12.11
N ALA A 146 -0.03 -7.44 -11.90
CA ALA A 146 -0.38 -6.25 -12.70
C ALA A 146 0.69 -5.16 -12.58
N VAL A 147 1.16 -4.87 -11.36
CA VAL A 147 2.21 -3.85 -11.10
C VAL A 147 3.53 -4.22 -11.78
N LYS A 148 3.90 -5.51 -11.76
CA LYS A 148 5.08 -6.01 -12.49
C LYS A 148 4.94 -5.86 -14.00
N ALA A 149 3.74 -6.11 -14.54
CA ALA A 149 3.47 -5.92 -15.96
C ALA A 149 3.60 -4.44 -16.40
N GLU A 150 3.28 -3.50 -15.51
CA GLU A 150 3.51 -2.06 -15.70
C GLU A 150 4.96 -1.61 -15.39
N GLY A 151 5.88 -2.55 -15.10
CA GLY A 151 7.31 -2.27 -14.98
C GLY A 151 7.78 -1.76 -13.62
N LEU A 152 6.94 -1.77 -12.59
CA LEU A 152 7.36 -1.39 -11.24
C LEU A 152 7.89 -2.59 -10.45
N PRO A 153 8.99 -2.44 -9.71
CA PRO A 153 9.42 -3.44 -8.74
C PRO A 153 8.39 -3.56 -7.60
N THR A 154 8.18 -4.78 -7.14
CA THR A 154 7.19 -5.09 -6.10
C THR A 154 7.81 -5.75 -4.89
N LEU A 155 7.15 -5.59 -3.74
CA LEU A 155 7.41 -6.36 -2.53
C LEU A 155 6.09 -6.87 -1.95
N ASN A 156 6.01 -8.18 -1.73
CA ASN A 156 4.83 -8.79 -1.12
C ASN A 156 5.15 -9.23 0.32
N PRO A 157 4.65 -8.52 1.36
CA PRO A 157 4.97 -8.79 2.76
C PRO A 157 4.40 -10.11 3.28
N MET A 158 3.59 -10.82 2.49
CA MET A 158 3.18 -12.19 2.83
C MET A 158 4.36 -13.16 2.79
N PHE A 159 5.33 -12.94 1.90
CA PHE A 159 6.44 -13.86 1.60
C PHE A 159 7.81 -13.22 1.74
N GLN A 160 7.91 -11.90 1.58
CA GLN A 160 9.15 -11.14 1.48
C GLN A 160 9.27 -10.18 2.66
N GLY A 161 10.48 -10.00 3.16
CA GLY A 161 10.81 -9.08 4.22
C GLY A 161 11.74 -7.96 3.75
N ILE A 162 12.33 -7.28 4.70
CA ILE A 162 13.21 -6.13 4.47
C ILE A 162 14.47 -6.50 3.66
N GLU A 163 14.94 -7.73 3.78
CA GLU A 163 16.08 -8.25 3.03
C GLU A 163 15.87 -8.19 1.51
N THR A 164 14.62 -8.37 1.06
CA THR A 164 14.28 -8.27 -0.37
C THR A 164 14.48 -6.85 -0.89
N LEU A 165 14.15 -5.82 -0.10
CA LEU A 165 14.35 -4.43 -0.50
C LEU A 165 15.82 -4.12 -0.78
N GLN A 166 16.73 -4.74 -0.05
CA GLN A 166 18.18 -4.55 -0.20
C GLN A 166 18.75 -5.15 -1.50
N THR A 167 17.98 -6.00 -2.17
CA THR A 167 18.39 -6.64 -3.45
C THR A 167 17.86 -5.89 -4.68
N ILE A 168 16.96 -4.94 -4.51
CA ILE A 168 16.38 -4.16 -5.62
C ILE A 168 17.43 -3.17 -6.14
N PRO A 169 17.71 -3.12 -7.46
CA PRO A 169 18.63 -2.15 -8.05
C PRO A 169 18.17 -0.71 -7.76
N GLY A 170 19.12 0.19 -7.45
CA GLY A 170 18.83 1.59 -7.10
C GLY A 170 18.62 1.82 -5.59
N VAL A 171 18.73 0.80 -4.76
CA VAL A 171 18.81 0.94 -3.29
C VAL A 171 20.24 1.28 -2.91
N SER A 172 20.51 2.55 -2.59
CA SER A 172 21.80 2.95 -2.02
C SER A 172 21.98 2.30 -0.65
N ARG A 173 23.03 1.51 -0.50
CA ARG A 173 23.49 1.08 0.82
C ARG A 173 24.13 2.29 1.50
N SER A 174 23.37 2.98 2.34
CA SER A 174 23.92 3.99 3.25
C SER A 174 24.42 3.29 4.53
#